data_84a333d3c5139c4c860df05fc96d33d9
#
_entry.id   84a333d3c5139c4c860df05fc96d33d9
#
_cell.length_a   1.000
_cell.length_b   1.000
_cell.length_c   1.000
_cell.angle_alpha   90.00
_cell.angle_beta   90.00
_cell.angle_gamma   90.00
#
_symmetry.space_group_name_H-M   'P 1'
#
loop_
_entity.id
_entity.type
_entity.pdbx_description
1 polymer ?
#
loop_
_entity_poly.entity_id
_entity_poly.type
_entity_poly.pdbx_seq_one_letter_code
_entity_poly.pdbx_strand_id
1 'polypeptide(L)'
;VRIAYLSAILALPVIAVINALYFGHELKRFADRVPVLETPLEITKLRRLIGRQMYAALFQLLLLAVPPIIFFHGLINKLLTPVDLLFVIIPSAVIIVVAQLNRRHEARVRSLPAATEELAEQRDAIVRTWVRKPLPDW
;
A
#
# COMPACT_ATOMS: atom_id res chain seq x y z
N VAL A 1 24.89 10.88 16.05
CA VAL A 1 23.63 11.56 15.67
C VAL A 1 23.36 11.44 14.17
N ARG A 2 24.35 11.73 13.29
CA ARG A 2 24.22 11.56 11.84
C ARG A 2 23.83 10.13 11.46
N ILE A 3 24.47 9.13 12.05
CA ILE A 3 24.17 7.71 11.79
C ILE A 3 22.71 7.38 12.16
N ALA A 4 22.20 7.91 13.26
CA ALA A 4 20.80 7.70 13.66
C ALA A 4 19.83 8.29 12.63
N TYR A 5 20.10 9.48 12.09
CA TYR A 5 19.31 10.09 11.02
C TYR A 5 19.32 9.25 9.75
N LEU A 6 20.51 8.84 9.27
CA LEU A 6 20.64 8.01 8.08
C LEU A 6 19.98 6.65 8.26
N SER A 7 20.12 6.03 9.43
CA SER A 7 19.46 4.76 9.74
C SER A 7 17.94 4.87 9.69
N ALA A 8 17.36 5.95 10.24
CA ALA A 8 15.92 6.18 10.21
C ALA A 8 15.43 6.43 8.77
N ILE A 9 16.16 7.26 8.01
CA ILE A 9 15.85 7.55 6.60
C ILE A 9 15.87 6.30 5.73
N LEU A 10 16.74 5.33 6.01
CA LEU A 10 16.83 4.08 5.25
C LEU A 10 15.85 3.03 5.77
N ALA A 11 15.66 2.90 7.08
CA ALA A 11 14.82 1.87 7.68
C ALA A 11 13.34 2.04 7.31
N LEU A 12 12.83 3.27 7.34
CA LEU A 12 11.43 3.55 7.05
C LEU A 12 11.03 3.17 5.61
N PRO A 13 11.78 3.54 4.55
CA PRO A 13 11.49 3.07 3.20
C PRO A 13 11.63 1.55 3.03
N VAL A 14 12.56 0.90 3.72
CA VAL A 14 12.68 -0.57 3.68
C VAL A 14 11.42 -1.21 4.25
N ILE A 15 10.93 -0.73 5.38
CA ILE A 15 9.65 -1.17 5.95
C ILE A 15 8.51 -0.91 4.97
N ALA A 16 8.52 0.24 4.29
CA ALA A 16 7.53 0.58 3.28
C ALA A 16 7.54 -0.38 2.08
N VAL A 17 8.71 -0.78 1.60
CA VAL A 17 8.84 -1.79 0.53
C VAL A 17 8.30 -3.15 0.98
N ILE A 18 8.66 -3.60 2.18
CA ILE A 18 8.16 -4.86 2.74
C ILE A 18 6.64 -4.82 2.88
N ASN A 19 6.09 -3.74 3.40
CA ASN A 19 4.65 -3.54 3.53
C ASN A 19 3.96 -3.62 2.16
N ALA A 20 4.46 -2.91 1.16
CA ALA A 20 3.90 -2.91 -0.19
C ALA A 20 3.94 -4.30 -0.85
N LEU A 21 5.06 -5.02 -0.71
CA LEU A 21 5.20 -6.38 -1.25
C LEU A 21 4.27 -7.36 -0.55
N TYR A 22 4.16 -7.29 0.77
CA TYR A 22 3.28 -8.17 1.54
C TYR A 22 1.82 -8.00 1.13
N PHE A 23 1.32 -6.78 1.10
CA PHE A 23 -0.08 -6.51 0.77
C PHE A 23 -0.36 -6.71 -0.73
N GLY A 24 0.58 -6.47 -1.62
CA GLY A 24 0.47 -6.83 -3.04
C GLY A 24 0.38 -8.35 -3.23
N HIS A 25 1.15 -9.12 -2.47
CA HIS A 25 1.06 -10.59 -2.47
C HIS A 25 -0.29 -11.10 -1.93
N GLU A 26 -0.84 -10.45 -0.90
CA GLU A 26 -2.17 -10.77 -0.37
C GLU A 26 -3.27 -10.59 -1.43
N LEU A 27 -3.22 -9.51 -2.21
CA LEU A 27 -4.16 -9.27 -3.31
C LEU A 27 -4.05 -10.36 -4.39
N LYS A 28 -2.84 -10.67 -4.81
CA LYS A 28 -2.59 -11.74 -5.80
C LYS A 28 -3.11 -13.07 -5.30
N ARG A 29 -2.78 -13.42 -4.06
CA ARG A 29 -3.18 -14.69 -3.45
C ARG A 29 -4.69 -14.83 -3.34
N PHE A 30 -5.39 -13.75 -2.97
CA PHE A 30 -6.85 -13.75 -2.95
C PHE A 30 -7.44 -13.96 -4.34
N ALA A 31 -6.96 -13.25 -5.36
CA ALA A 31 -7.43 -13.38 -6.73
C ALA A 31 -7.16 -14.80 -7.31
N ASP A 32 -6.05 -15.44 -6.93
CA ASP A 32 -5.72 -16.80 -7.34
C ASP A 32 -6.61 -17.85 -6.65
N ARG A 33 -6.99 -17.62 -5.39
CA ARG A 33 -7.87 -18.53 -4.62
C ARG A 33 -9.34 -18.40 -4.95
N VAL A 34 -9.76 -17.20 -5.29
CA VAL A 34 -11.16 -16.83 -5.55
C VAL A 34 -11.23 -16.20 -6.94
N PRO A 35 -11.18 -17.01 -8.01
CA PRO A 35 -11.24 -16.51 -9.38
C PRO A 35 -12.62 -15.94 -9.74
N VAL A 36 -13.67 -16.40 -9.06
CA VAL A 36 -15.06 -15.93 -9.21
C VAL A 36 -15.70 -15.79 -7.83
N LEU A 37 -16.42 -14.71 -7.58
CA LEU A 37 -17.20 -14.50 -6.38
C LEU A 37 -18.52 -15.28 -6.48
N GLU A 38 -18.61 -16.41 -5.79
CA GLU A 38 -19.76 -17.32 -5.87
C GLU A 38 -20.65 -17.30 -4.63
N THR A 39 -20.11 -16.91 -3.49
CA THR A 39 -20.81 -16.95 -2.20
C THR A 39 -20.71 -15.63 -1.42
N PRO A 40 -21.69 -15.33 -0.53
CA PRO A 40 -21.59 -14.19 0.39
C PRO A 40 -20.38 -14.24 1.32
N LEU A 41 -19.87 -15.43 1.64
CA LEU A 41 -18.65 -15.58 2.44
C LEU A 41 -17.43 -15.01 1.72
N GLU A 42 -17.34 -15.19 0.42
CA GLU A 42 -16.26 -14.64 -0.40
C GLU A 42 -16.33 -13.11 -0.47
N ILE A 43 -17.53 -12.53 -0.51
CA ILE A 43 -17.75 -11.08 -0.38
C ILE A 43 -17.27 -10.57 0.99
N THR A 44 -17.54 -11.30 2.06
CA THR A 44 -17.05 -10.94 3.40
C THR A 44 -15.53 -10.99 3.48
N LYS A 45 -14.91 -11.98 2.87
CA LYS A 45 -13.44 -12.08 2.76
C LYS A 45 -12.85 -10.95 1.93
N LEU A 46 -13.48 -10.59 0.81
CA LEU A 46 -13.08 -9.46 -0.03
C LEU A 46 -13.15 -8.15 0.77
N ARG A 47 -14.24 -7.91 1.48
CA ARG A 47 -14.42 -6.72 2.32
C ARG A 47 -13.32 -6.60 3.37
N ARG A 48 -12.98 -7.69 4.03
CA ARG A 48 -11.90 -7.75 5.02
C ARG A 48 -10.53 -7.47 4.39
N LEU A 49 -10.26 -8.07 3.23
CA LEU A 49 -9.03 -7.84 2.48
C LEU A 49 -8.88 -6.37 2.11
N ILE A 50 -9.92 -5.77 1.53
CA ILE A 50 -9.91 -4.37 1.10
C ILE A 50 -9.76 -3.43 2.30
N GLY A 51 -10.41 -3.69 3.41
CA GLY A 51 -10.24 -2.93 4.66
C GLY A 51 -8.77 -2.92 5.11
N ARG A 52 -8.12 -4.08 5.11
CA ARG A 52 -6.69 -4.19 5.44
C ARG A 52 -5.81 -3.45 4.45
N GLN A 53 -6.12 -3.49 3.14
CA GLN A 53 -5.40 -2.75 2.10
C GLN A 53 -5.49 -1.24 2.31
N MET A 54 -6.66 -0.74 2.71
CA MET A 54 -6.87 0.69 2.97
C MET A 54 -6.05 1.17 4.18
N TYR A 55 -6.03 0.42 5.28
CA TYR A 55 -5.17 0.73 6.42
C TYR A 55 -3.68 0.62 6.08
N ALA A 56 -3.30 -0.38 5.29
CA ALA A 56 -1.92 -0.53 4.82
C ALA A 56 -1.49 0.64 3.95
N ALA A 57 -2.37 1.18 3.11
CA ALA A 57 -2.09 2.36 2.28
C ALA A 57 -1.84 3.61 3.13
N LEU A 58 -2.61 3.83 4.20
CA LEU A 58 -2.37 4.93 5.14
C LEU A 58 -1.04 4.76 5.88
N PHE A 59 -0.74 3.57 6.35
CA PHE A 59 0.54 3.26 6.97
C PHE A 59 1.70 3.50 6.00
N GLN A 60 1.55 3.08 4.74
CA GLN A 60 2.50 3.32 3.67
C GLN A 60 2.75 4.82 3.44
N LEU A 61 1.69 5.62 3.46
CA LEU A 61 1.80 7.07 3.31
C LEU A 61 2.62 7.70 4.43
N LEU A 62 2.42 7.26 5.68
CA LEU A 62 3.22 7.72 6.82
C LEU A 62 4.69 7.34 6.67
N LEU A 63 4.97 6.08 6.27
CA LEU A 63 6.34 5.61 6.04
C LEU A 63 7.08 6.39 4.95
N LEU A 64 6.35 6.92 3.97
CA LEU A 64 6.91 7.73 2.88
C LEU A 64 7.04 9.21 3.24
N ALA A 65 6.15 9.74 4.09
CA ALA A 65 6.16 11.14 4.48
C ALA A 65 7.25 11.48 5.50
N VAL A 66 7.57 10.56 6.40
CA VAL A 66 8.50 10.80 7.51
C VAL A 66 9.97 10.96 7.07
N PRO A 67 10.54 10.15 6.16
CA PRO A 67 11.94 10.30 5.76
C PRO A 67 12.33 11.68 5.22
N PRO A 68 11.54 12.34 4.33
CA PRO A 68 11.81 13.70 3.92
C PRO A 68 11.83 14.69 5.09
N ILE A 69 10.92 14.55 6.05
CA ILE A 69 10.86 15.41 7.24
C ILE A 69 12.12 15.27 8.07
N ILE A 70 12.55 14.02 8.33
CA ILE A 70 13.79 13.73 9.05
C ILE A 70 14.99 14.30 8.30
N PHE A 71 15.01 14.15 6.97
CA PHE A 71 16.09 14.68 6.13
C PHE A 71 16.20 16.20 6.25
N PHE A 72 15.10 16.92 6.05
CA PHE A 72 15.12 18.39 6.15
C PHE A 72 15.48 18.87 7.55
N HIS A 73 14.98 18.21 8.59
CA HIS A 73 15.39 18.52 9.97
C HIS A 73 16.89 18.32 10.18
N GLY A 74 17.45 17.22 9.67
CA GLY A 74 18.89 16.95 9.74
C GLY A 74 19.73 17.95 8.93
N LEU A 75 19.22 18.40 7.78
CA LEU A 75 19.87 19.40 6.93
C LEU A 75 19.93 20.77 7.62
N ILE A 76 18.82 21.23 8.21
CA ILE A 76 18.74 22.50 8.96
C ILE A 76 19.71 22.49 10.13
N ASN A 77 19.82 21.38 10.84
CA ASN A 77 20.75 21.25 11.98
C ASN A 77 22.20 20.92 11.56
N LYS A 78 22.51 20.96 10.25
CA LYS A 78 23.85 20.67 9.70
C LYS A 78 24.38 19.26 10.02
N LEU A 79 23.49 18.33 10.31
CA LEU A 79 23.79 16.93 10.58
C LEU A 79 23.83 16.10 9.30
N LEU A 80 23.13 16.56 8.27
CA LEU A 80 23.06 15.94 6.93
C LEU A 80 23.52 16.93 5.87
N THR A 81 23.92 16.40 4.72
CA THR A 81 24.33 17.16 3.56
C THR A 81 23.32 16.98 2.41
N PRO A 82 23.27 17.87 1.41
CA PRO A 82 22.42 17.70 0.24
C PRO A 82 22.63 16.36 -0.51
N VAL A 83 23.84 15.80 -0.45
CA VAL A 83 24.15 14.49 -1.06
C VAL A 83 23.39 13.35 -0.37
N ASP A 84 23.13 13.47 0.93
CA ASP A 84 22.37 12.49 1.71
C ASP A 84 20.89 12.37 1.23
N LEU A 85 20.42 13.30 0.39
CA LEU A 85 19.10 13.22 -0.27
C LEU A 85 18.97 11.96 -1.15
N LEU A 86 20.06 11.41 -1.65
CA LEU A 86 20.04 10.17 -2.41
C LEU A 86 19.49 9.00 -1.60
N PHE A 87 19.68 8.99 -0.28
CA PHE A 87 19.11 7.98 0.62
C PHE A 87 17.59 8.08 0.77
N VAL A 88 16.98 9.20 0.38
CA VAL A 88 15.54 9.36 0.29
C VAL A 88 15.03 9.01 -1.11
N ILE A 89 15.71 9.50 -2.15
CA ILE A 89 15.28 9.37 -3.55
C ILE A 89 15.33 7.92 -4.02
N ILE A 90 16.43 7.20 -3.76
CA ILE A 90 16.61 5.82 -4.27
C ILE A 90 15.56 4.87 -3.71
N PRO A 91 15.32 4.79 -2.38
CA PRO A 91 14.26 3.95 -1.86
C PRO A 91 12.86 4.37 -2.33
N SER A 92 12.61 5.66 -2.48
CA SER A 92 11.34 6.16 -3.01
C SER A 92 11.08 5.69 -4.45
N ALA A 93 12.11 5.66 -5.29
CA ALA A 93 12.01 5.11 -6.65
C ALA A 93 11.67 3.61 -6.63
N VAL A 94 12.27 2.84 -5.72
CA VAL A 94 11.96 1.41 -5.55
C VAL A 94 10.49 1.22 -5.16
N ILE A 95 9.98 2.03 -4.25
CA ILE A 95 8.58 1.97 -3.81
C ILE A 95 7.62 2.27 -4.97
N ILE A 96 7.95 3.24 -5.83
CA ILE A 96 7.15 3.55 -7.01
C ILE A 96 7.09 2.35 -7.96
N VAL A 97 8.20 1.66 -8.19
CA VAL A 97 8.24 0.44 -9.02
C VAL A 97 7.35 -0.65 -8.41
N VAL A 98 7.46 -0.89 -7.10
CA VAL A 98 6.61 -1.88 -6.40
C VAL A 98 5.13 -1.49 -6.49
N ALA A 99 4.80 -0.22 -6.33
CA ALA A 99 3.43 0.27 -6.47
C ALA A 99 2.87 0.03 -7.88
N GLN A 100 3.67 0.21 -8.93
CA GLN A 100 3.26 -0.10 -10.31
C GLN A 100 2.97 -1.60 -10.51
N LEU A 101 3.78 -2.47 -9.92
CA LEU A 101 3.54 -3.91 -9.95
C LEU A 101 2.23 -4.27 -9.21
N ASN A 102 1.99 -3.66 -8.08
CA ASN A 102 0.78 -3.90 -7.28
C ASN A 102 -0.50 -3.43 -7.97
N ARG A 103 -0.45 -2.41 -8.82
CA ARG A 103 -1.61 -1.94 -9.60
C ARG A 103 -2.25 -3.04 -10.44
N ARG A 104 -1.46 -3.98 -10.96
CA ARG A 104 -1.99 -5.12 -11.72
C ARG A 104 -2.82 -6.03 -10.83
N HIS A 105 -2.37 -6.28 -9.61
CA HIS A 105 -3.11 -7.11 -8.64
C HIS A 105 -4.37 -6.40 -8.14
N GLU A 106 -4.28 -5.10 -7.89
CA GLU A 106 -5.43 -4.27 -7.54
C GLU A 106 -6.51 -4.28 -8.63
N ALA A 107 -6.12 -4.08 -9.89
CA ALA A 107 -7.04 -4.10 -11.04
C ALA A 107 -7.71 -5.46 -11.17
N ARG A 108 -6.98 -6.56 -10.96
CA ARG A 108 -7.51 -7.92 -10.99
C ARG A 108 -8.55 -8.15 -9.89
N VAL A 109 -8.29 -7.70 -8.67
CA VAL A 109 -9.24 -7.82 -7.56
C VAL A 109 -10.49 -6.96 -7.77
N ARG A 110 -10.33 -5.74 -8.29
CA ARG A 110 -11.46 -4.85 -8.61
C ARG A 110 -12.40 -5.42 -9.66
N SER A 111 -11.88 -6.19 -10.59
CA SER A 111 -12.61 -6.76 -11.72
C SER A 111 -12.93 -8.25 -11.57
N LEU A 112 -12.87 -8.80 -10.35
CA LEU A 112 -13.24 -10.19 -10.11
C LEU A 112 -14.67 -10.47 -10.60
N PRO A 113 -14.90 -11.52 -11.43
CA PRO A 113 -16.23 -11.92 -11.84
C PRO A 113 -17.09 -12.30 -10.64
N ALA A 114 -18.37 -12.01 -10.70
CA ALA A 114 -19.36 -12.45 -9.72
C ALA A 114 -20.39 -13.38 -10.38
N ALA A 115 -20.77 -14.44 -9.69
CA ALA A 115 -21.70 -15.44 -10.21
C ALA A 115 -23.14 -14.92 -10.30
N THR A 116 -23.51 -13.95 -9.48
CA THR A 116 -24.86 -13.34 -9.46
C THR A 116 -24.77 -11.82 -9.52
N GLU A 117 -25.86 -11.18 -9.94
CA GLU A 117 -25.96 -9.72 -9.99
C GLU A 117 -25.86 -9.09 -8.60
N GLU A 118 -26.46 -9.72 -7.59
CA GLU A 118 -26.39 -9.28 -6.19
C GLU A 118 -24.95 -9.26 -5.68
N LEU A 119 -24.15 -10.32 -5.95
CA LEU A 119 -22.74 -10.38 -5.60
C LEU A 119 -21.91 -9.34 -6.36
N ALA A 120 -22.25 -9.07 -7.62
CA ALA A 120 -21.62 -8.01 -8.41
C ALA A 120 -21.89 -6.62 -7.82
N GLU A 121 -23.10 -6.34 -7.38
CA GLU A 121 -23.44 -5.08 -6.70
C GLU A 121 -22.69 -4.91 -5.38
N GLN A 122 -22.59 -5.96 -4.58
CA GLN A 122 -21.84 -5.95 -3.32
C GLN A 122 -20.34 -5.73 -3.58
N ARG A 123 -19.78 -6.41 -4.58
CA ARG A 123 -18.39 -6.16 -5.03
C ARG A 123 -18.19 -4.70 -5.42
N ASP A 124 -19.05 -4.15 -6.24
CA ASP A 124 -18.95 -2.78 -6.74
C ASP A 124 -19.06 -1.75 -5.61
N ALA A 125 -19.88 -2.01 -4.60
CA ALA A 125 -19.97 -1.17 -3.41
C ALA A 125 -18.63 -1.15 -2.63
N ILE A 126 -18.01 -2.31 -2.45
CA ILE A 126 -16.70 -2.43 -1.79
C ILE A 126 -15.61 -1.70 -2.59
N VAL A 127 -15.57 -1.90 -3.90
CA VAL A 127 -14.60 -1.26 -4.80
C VAL A 127 -14.78 0.26 -4.82
N ARG A 128 -16.01 0.76 -4.79
CA ARG A 128 -16.27 2.22 -4.69
C ARG A 128 -15.71 2.81 -3.41
N THR A 129 -15.90 2.15 -2.28
CA THR A 129 -15.31 2.59 -1.01
C THR A 129 -13.78 2.59 -1.08
N TRP A 130 -13.19 1.55 -1.62
CA TRP A 130 -11.73 1.45 -1.78
C TRP A 130 -11.14 2.57 -2.63
N VAL A 131 -11.79 2.92 -3.74
CA VAL A 131 -11.30 3.96 -4.67
C VAL A 131 -11.55 5.37 -4.16
N ARG A 132 -12.67 5.61 -3.47
CA ARG A 132 -13.16 6.96 -3.15
C ARG A 132 -12.90 7.40 -1.72
N LYS A 133 -12.74 6.48 -0.79
CA LYS A 133 -12.57 6.78 0.64
C LYS A 133 -11.19 6.39 1.13
N PRO A 134 -10.61 7.14 2.09
CA PRO A 134 -9.31 6.79 2.68
C PRO A 134 -9.40 5.60 3.65
N LEU A 135 -10.56 5.38 4.25
CA LEU A 135 -10.84 4.34 5.24
C LEU A 135 -12.11 3.57 4.90
N PRO A 136 -12.20 2.27 5.30
CA PRO A 136 -13.42 1.51 5.14
C PRO A 136 -14.55 2.09 6.01
N ASP A 137 -15.77 2.00 5.53
CA ASP A 137 -16.99 2.48 6.21
C ASP A 137 -17.90 1.32 6.65
N TRP A 138 -17.35 0.13 6.77
CA TRP A 138 -18.01 -1.07 7.28
C TRP A 138 -17.36 -1.61 8.55
#